data_0a43e230fd887a491b143273cc121d80
#
_entry.id   0a43e230fd887a491b143273cc121d80
#
_cell.length_a   1.000
_cell.length_b   1.000
_cell.length_c   1.000
_cell.angle_alpha   90.00
_cell.angle_beta   90.00
_cell.angle_gamma   90.00
#
_symmetry.space_group_name_H-M   'P 1'
#
loop_
_entity.id
_entity.type
_entity.pdbx_description
1 polymer ?
#
loop_
_entity_poly.entity_id
_entity_poly.type
_entity_poly.pdbx_seq_one_letter_code
_entity_poly.pdbx_strand_id
1 'polypeptide(L)'
;MLYTVLVSKGGSAMVSLAEKRLFLLDMDGTLYLDDFLFDKVPEFLSLIRRQGGRYLFLTNNSSRGVEGYIDKMRRLGIETTPEDYLTSADAAQHTLLTEFPGQRCYVSGTASLKAQLAGAGVPITDALSDDIAVLLSGFDTELTFQKLEDSCILLNRGVPWLATNPDWVCPTWYGSVPDCGSVCEMLTRATGRKPRFLGKPQPEMVHLALRRTGFDPR
;
A
#
# COMPACT_ATOMS: atom_id res chain seq x y z
N MET A 1 -10.60 7.17 9.34
CA MET A 1 -9.88 6.94 10.62
C MET A 1 -8.45 7.43 10.45
N LEU A 2 -8.10 8.53 11.11
CA LEU A 2 -6.81 9.22 10.91
C LEU A 2 -5.69 8.38 11.54
N TYR A 3 -4.84 7.75 10.76
CA TYR A 3 -3.60 7.15 11.26
C TYR A 3 -2.43 8.10 11.02
N THR A 4 -2.23 9.02 11.95
CA THR A 4 -0.96 9.74 12.03
C THR A 4 -0.05 8.94 12.94
N VAL A 5 0.88 8.17 12.40
CA VAL A 5 1.92 7.53 13.21
C VAL A 5 2.94 8.59 13.59
N LEU A 6 2.83 9.10 14.82
CA LEU A 6 3.80 10.02 15.39
C LEU A 6 4.91 9.17 16.04
N VAL A 7 6.08 9.12 15.43
CA VAL A 7 7.24 8.49 16.01
C VAL A 7 7.89 9.48 16.98
N SER A 8 7.81 9.21 18.31
CA SER A 8 8.39 10.07 19.36
C SER A 8 9.64 9.47 19.96
N LYS A 9 10.64 10.30 20.28
CA LYS A 9 11.66 9.96 21.25
C LYS A 9 11.04 9.81 22.63
N GLY A 10 11.41 8.74 23.34
CA GLY A 10 10.79 8.26 24.56
C GLY A 10 10.61 9.28 25.68
N GLY A 11 9.56 9.04 26.48
CA GLY A 11 9.20 9.76 27.70
C GLY A 11 7.76 10.27 27.68
N SER A 12 7.04 10.09 28.76
CA SER A 12 5.62 10.40 29.00
C SER A 12 5.25 11.91 28.99
N ALA A 13 5.88 12.74 28.18
CA ALA A 13 5.46 14.12 27.94
C ALA A 13 4.76 14.19 26.58
N MET A 14 3.66 14.95 26.48
CA MET A 14 3.02 15.25 25.20
C MET A 14 4.05 15.94 24.29
N VAL A 15 4.64 15.16 23.37
CA VAL A 15 5.64 15.70 22.46
C VAL A 15 4.92 16.61 21.46
N SER A 16 5.35 17.86 21.39
CA SER A 16 4.80 18.84 20.45
C SER A 16 4.95 18.35 19.00
N LEU A 17 3.92 18.55 18.16
CA LEU A 17 4.01 18.29 16.74
C LEU A 17 5.16 19.04 16.07
N ALA A 18 5.53 20.22 16.59
CA ALA A 18 6.65 21.01 16.11
C ALA A 18 8.04 20.34 16.29
N GLU A 19 8.14 19.34 17.17
CA GLU A 19 9.37 18.57 17.41
C GLU A 19 9.48 17.34 16.51
N LYS A 20 8.41 16.96 15.81
CA LYS A 20 8.42 15.83 14.90
C LYS A 20 9.15 16.17 13.61
N ARG A 21 9.83 15.16 13.05
CA ARG A 21 10.65 15.31 11.84
C ARG A 21 10.20 14.41 10.71
N LEU A 22 9.46 13.33 10.98
CA LEU A 22 8.86 12.46 9.97
C LEU A 22 7.35 12.40 10.16
N PHE A 23 6.64 12.66 9.09
CA PHE A 23 5.17 12.60 9.01
C PHE A 23 4.76 11.54 8.00
N LEU A 24 4.05 10.52 8.45
CA LEU A 24 3.45 9.51 7.59
C LEU A 24 1.98 9.86 7.40
N LEU A 25 1.62 10.28 6.19
CA LEU A 25 0.34 10.89 5.88
C LEU A 25 -0.49 9.96 4.99
N ASP A 26 -1.66 9.59 5.46
CA ASP A 26 -2.65 8.98 4.59
C ASP A 26 -3.15 10.01 3.57
N MET A 27 -3.69 9.56 2.43
CA MET A 27 -4.03 10.42 1.30
C MET A 27 -5.54 10.60 1.16
N ASP A 28 -6.23 9.56 0.72
CA ASP A 28 -7.66 9.61 0.42
C ASP A 28 -8.50 9.81 1.70
N GLY A 29 -9.32 10.87 1.74
CA GLY A 29 -10.07 11.27 2.93
C GLY A 29 -9.26 11.95 4.02
N THR A 30 -7.95 12.18 3.82
CA THR A 30 -7.04 12.83 4.79
C THR A 30 -6.44 14.13 4.24
N LEU A 31 -5.92 14.11 3.03
CA LEU A 31 -5.35 15.30 2.36
C LEU A 31 -6.32 15.89 1.34
N TYR A 32 -7.11 15.04 0.73
CA TYR A 32 -8.11 15.40 -0.28
C TYR A 32 -9.28 14.41 -0.25
N LEU A 33 -10.40 14.80 -0.83
CA LEU A 33 -11.50 13.92 -1.18
C LEU A 33 -11.78 14.08 -2.67
N ASP A 34 -11.69 12.98 -3.44
CA ASP A 34 -11.70 13.03 -4.91
C ASP A 34 -10.71 14.08 -5.44
N ASP A 35 -11.18 15.09 -6.19
CA ASP A 35 -10.37 16.16 -6.72
C ASP A 35 -10.43 17.45 -5.86
N PHE A 36 -10.88 17.36 -4.60
CA PHE A 36 -10.95 18.48 -3.67
C PHE A 36 -9.87 18.36 -2.60
N LEU A 37 -8.84 19.21 -2.70
CA LEU A 37 -7.83 19.34 -1.67
C LEU A 37 -8.42 19.99 -0.42
N PHE A 38 -8.14 19.44 0.76
CA PHE A 38 -8.59 20.07 2.01
C PHE A 38 -7.83 21.37 2.29
N ASP A 39 -8.54 22.31 2.90
CA ASP A 39 -7.95 23.58 3.31
C ASP A 39 -6.71 23.37 4.19
N LYS A 40 -5.70 24.25 3.99
CA LYS A 40 -4.45 24.24 4.75
C LYS A 40 -3.49 23.07 4.50
N VAL A 41 -3.81 22.12 3.62
CA VAL A 41 -2.86 21.04 3.28
C VAL A 41 -1.57 21.58 2.66
N PRO A 42 -1.60 22.50 1.66
CA PRO A 42 -0.36 23.05 1.10
C PRO A 42 0.50 23.76 2.13
N GLU A 43 -0.11 24.55 3.02
CA GLU A 43 0.59 25.27 4.08
C GLU A 43 1.20 24.28 5.10
N PHE A 44 0.48 23.22 5.45
CA PHE A 44 0.95 22.18 6.36
C PHE A 44 2.17 21.45 5.78
N LEU A 45 2.11 20.99 4.53
CA LEU A 45 3.23 20.33 3.87
C LEU A 45 4.45 21.25 3.76
N SER A 46 4.22 22.53 3.44
CA SER A 46 5.27 23.56 3.40
C SER A 46 5.87 23.81 4.78
N LEU A 47 5.04 23.82 5.83
CA LEU A 47 5.52 23.98 7.20
C LEU A 47 6.46 22.85 7.64
N ILE A 48 6.09 21.59 7.35
CA ILE A 48 6.94 20.42 7.62
C ILE A 48 8.31 20.61 6.99
N ARG A 49 8.36 20.95 5.68
CA ARG A 49 9.63 21.15 4.95
C ARG A 49 10.45 22.31 5.52
N ARG A 50 9.82 23.45 5.84
CA ARG A 50 10.50 24.61 6.44
C ARG A 50 11.12 24.33 7.80
N GLN A 51 10.53 23.41 8.57
CA GLN A 51 11.06 23.00 9.88
C GLN A 51 12.11 21.88 9.77
N GLY A 52 12.59 21.56 8.56
CA GLY A 52 13.54 20.48 8.32
C GLY A 52 12.97 19.08 8.53
N GLY A 53 11.65 18.97 8.55
CA GLY A 53 10.94 17.68 8.55
C GLY A 53 10.76 17.11 7.16
N ARG A 54 10.36 15.83 7.11
CA ARG A 54 10.00 15.10 5.90
C ARG A 54 8.62 14.50 6.05
N TYR A 55 7.89 14.37 4.98
CA TYR A 55 6.67 13.58 4.93
C TYR A 55 6.77 12.48 3.89
N LEU A 56 6.02 11.41 4.11
CA LEU A 56 5.71 10.37 3.13
C LEU A 56 4.19 10.20 3.06
N PHE A 57 3.67 10.16 1.85
CA PHE A 57 2.29 9.76 1.60
C PHE A 57 2.17 8.24 1.65
N LEU A 58 1.34 7.73 2.55
CA LEU A 58 1.09 6.31 2.70
C LEU A 58 -0.28 5.95 2.13
N THR A 59 -0.32 5.03 1.17
CA THR A 59 -1.59 4.53 0.62
C THR A 59 -1.63 3.01 0.62
N ASN A 60 -2.80 2.45 0.95
CA ASN A 60 -3.09 1.03 0.80
C ASN A 60 -3.52 0.66 -0.62
N ASN A 61 -3.84 1.64 -1.44
CA ASN A 61 -4.29 1.39 -2.80
C ASN A 61 -3.13 0.91 -3.68
N SER A 62 -3.18 -0.35 -4.09
CA SER A 62 -2.20 -1.02 -4.95
C SER A 62 -2.65 -1.11 -6.42
N SER A 63 -3.81 -0.54 -6.77
CA SER A 63 -4.35 -0.64 -8.14
C SER A 63 -3.66 0.27 -9.14
N ARG A 64 -2.88 1.27 -8.67
CA ARG A 64 -2.23 2.30 -9.49
C ARG A 64 -0.76 2.42 -9.12
N GLY A 65 0.07 2.77 -10.11
CA GLY A 65 1.46 3.18 -9.87
C GLY A 65 1.56 4.58 -9.24
N VAL A 66 2.75 4.90 -8.73
CA VAL A 66 3.05 6.19 -8.08
C VAL A 66 2.84 7.37 -9.03
N GLU A 67 3.07 7.19 -10.33
CA GLU A 67 2.87 8.22 -11.37
C GLU A 67 1.45 8.79 -11.35
N GLY A 68 0.45 7.92 -11.18
CA GLY A 68 -0.95 8.33 -11.10
C GLY A 68 -1.24 9.24 -9.89
N TYR A 69 -0.53 9.04 -8.78
CA TYR A 69 -0.61 9.89 -7.60
C TYR A 69 0.12 11.23 -7.81
N ILE A 70 1.29 11.23 -8.44
CA ILE A 70 2.04 12.44 -8.78
C ILE A 70 1.19 13.34 -9.68
N ASP A 71 0.58 12.77 -10.72
CA ASP A 71 -0.29 13.53 -11.62
C ASP A 71 -1.53 14.07 -10.91
N LYS A 72 -2.13 13.30 -10.01
CA LYS A 72 -3.24 13.77 -9.18
C LYS A 72 -2.82 14.93 -8.28
N MET A 73 -1.73 14.78 -7.52
CA MET A 73 -1.24 15.83 -6.63
C MET A 73 -0.86 17.09 -7.38
N ARG A 74 -0.26 16.97 -8.58
CA ARG A 74 0.03 18.12 -9.46
C ARG A 74 -1.24 18.85 -9.89
N ARG A 75 -2.31 18.14 -10.27
CA ARG A 75 -3.61 18.77 -10.56
C ARG A 75 -4.21 19.48 -9.35
N LEU A 76 -3.94 18.99 -8.14
CA LEU A 76 -4.34 19.62 -6.89
C LEU A 76 -3.38 20.76 -6.44
N GLY A 77 -2.37 21.10 -7.25
CA GLY A 77 -1.42 22.18 -6.98
C GLY A 77 -0.27 21.81 -6.03
N ILE A 78 -0.01 20.51 -5.82
CA ILE A 78 1.07 20.02 -4.96
C ILE A 78 2.10 19.28 -5.80
N GLU A 79 3.31 19.84 -5.91
CA GLU A 79 4.44 19.18 -6.58
C GLU A 79 5.04 18.11 -5.66
N THR A 80 5.16 16.89 -6.21
CA THR A 80 5.68 15.72 -5.51
C THR A 80 6.57 14.89 -6.42
N THR A 81 7.37 14.03 -5.82
CA THR A 81 8.27 13.11 -6.52
C THR A 81 7.98 11.66 -6.07
N PRO A 82 8.45 10.63 -6.78
CA PRO A 82 8.24 9.23 -6.38
C PRO A 82 8.73 8.92 -4.95
N GLU A 83 9.74 9.65 -4.47
CA GLU A 83 10.31 9.50 -3.13
C GLU A 83 9.38 9.97 -2.01
N ASP A 84 8.35 10.74 -2.33
CA ASP A 84 7.34 11.22 -1.38
C ASP A 84 6.25 10.16 -1.10
N TYR A 85 6.25 9.03 -1.81
CA TYR A 85 5.21 8.00 -1.71
C TYR A 85 5.72 6.69 -1.16
N LEU A 86 4.86 6.01 -0.41
CA LEU A 86 5.01 4.63 0.00
C LEU A 86 3.66 3.93 -0.08
N THR A 87 3.57 2.93 -0.95
CA THR A 87 2.33 2.21 -1.24
C THR A 87 2.35 0.81 -0.64
N SER A 88 1.18 0.18 -0.49
CA SER A 88 1.12 -1.24 -0.14
C SER A 88 1.75 -2.15 -1.21
N ALA A 89 1.82 -1.69 -2.46
CA ALA A 89 2.56 -2.37 -3.52
C ALA A 89 4.08 -2.36 -3.25
N ASP A 90 4.63 -1.26 -2.70
CA ASP A 90 6.05 -1.21 -2.29
C ASP A 90 6.33 -2.18 -1.14
N ALA A 91 5.39 -2.30 -0.18
CA ALA A 91 5.51 -3.28 0.90
C ALA A 91 5.46 -4.72 0.37
N ALA A 92 4.57 -5.00 -0.58
CA ALA A 92 4.48 -6.30 -1.24
C ALA A 92 5.77 -6.62 -2.03
N GLN A 93 6.26 -5.67 -2.83
CA GLN A 93 7.52 -5.78 -3.55
C GLN A 93 8.69 -6.11 -2.61
N HIS A 94 8.84 -5.34 -1.53
CA HIS A 94 9.90 -5.56 -0.56
C HIS A 94 9.80 -6.96 0.07
N THR A 95 8.60 -7.38 0.49
CA THR A 95 8.37 -8.69 1.09
C THR A 95 8.69 -9.82 0.10
N LEU A 96 8.24 -9.72 -1.15
CA LEU A 96 8.52 -10.72 -2.17
C LEU A 96 10.02 -10.86 -2.47
N LEU A 97 10.74 -9.74 -2.57
CA LEU A 97 12.18 -9.75 -2.83
C LEU A 97 13.01 -10.27 -1.64
N THR A 98 12.53 -10.11 -0.40
CA THR A 98 13.28 -10.50 0.80
C THR A 98 12.92 -11.88 1.33
N GLU A 99 11.64 -12.27 1.27
CA GLU A 99 11.16 -13.54 1.84
C GLU A 99 10.98 -14.63 0.77
N PHE A 100 10.79 -14.26 -0.50
CA PHE A 100 10.60 -15.16 -1.64
C PHE A 100 11.57 -14.85 -2.79
N PRO A 101 12.89 -14.70 -2.54
CA PRO A 101 13.84 -14.24 -3.55
C PRO A 101 13.90 -15.21 -4.73
N GLY A 102 13.66 -14.69 -5.94
CA GLY A 102 13.70 -15.47 -7.18
C GLY A 102 12.55 -16.47 -7.37
N GLN A 103 11.61 -16.54 -6.43
CA GLN A 103 10.48 -17.46 -6.50
C GLN A 103 9.34 -16.85 -7.31
N ARG A 104 8.62 -17.72 -8.04
CA ARG A 104 7.50 -17.30 -8.89
C ARG A 104 6.27 -16.95 -8.06
N CYS A 105 5.76 -15.73 -8.30
CA CYS A 105 4.58 -15.18 -7.65
C CYS A 105 3.40 -15.13 -8.62
N TYR A 106 2.27 -15.74 -8.26
CA TYR A 106 1.01 -15.48 -8.94
C TYR A 106 0.41 -14.17 -8.41
N VAL A 107 0.08 -13.23 -9.31
CA VAL A 107 -0.44 -11.91 -8.93
C VAL A 107 -1.89 -11.76 -9.37
N SER A 108 -2.82 -11.87 -8.40
CA SER A 108 -4.21 -11.45 -8.54
C SER A 108 -4.31 -9.95 -8.27
N GLY A 109 -4.16 -9.15 -9.31
CA GLY A 109 -4.06 -7.70 -9.24
C GLY A 109 -4.11 -7.06 -10.63
N THR A 110 -4.02 -5.72 -10.67
CA THR A 110 -4.04 -4.94 -11.90
C THR A 110 -2.76 -5.12 -12.73
N ALA A 111 -2.86 -4.77 -14.01
CA ALA A 111 -1.69 -4.69 -14.88
C ALA A 111 -0.61 -3.74 -14.33
N SER A 112 -1.01 -2.64 -13.69
CA SER A 112 -0.11 -1.68 -13.05
C SER A 112 0.69 -2.31 -11.90
N LEU A 113 0.03 -3.05 -10.99
CA LEU A 113 0.71 -3.77 -9.91
C LEU A 113 1.69 -4.82 -10.46
N LYS A 114 1.26 -5.59 -11.45
CA LYS A 114 2.12 -6.58 -12.13
C LYS A 114 3.36 -5.93 -12.74
N ALA A 115 3.19 -4.80 -13.46
CA ALA A 115 4.29 -4.07 -14.08
C ALA A 115 5.30 -3.55 -13.03
N GLN A 116 4.83 -3.02 -11.91
CA GLN A 116 5.69 -2.55 -10.81
C GLN A 116 6.53 -3.71 -10.23
N LEU A 117 5.91 -4.85 -9.93
CA LEU A 117 6.60 -6.01 -9.37
C LEU A 117 7.61 -6.60 -10.34
N ALA A 118 7.23 -6.76 -11.61
CA ALA A 118 8.13 -7.25 -12.66
C ALA A 118 9.31 -6.32 -12.89
N GLY A 119 9.08 -5.01 -12.94
CA GLY A 119 10.11 -3.98 -13.06
C GLY A 119 11.12 -3.99 -11.91
N ALA A 120 10.68 -4.42 -10.72
CA ALA A 120 11.54 -4.61 -9.56
C ALA A 120 12.30 -5.96 -9.54
N GLY A 121 12.08 -6.82 -10.53
CA GLY A 121 12.73 -8.11 -10.64
C GLY A 121 12.03 -9.27 -9.92
N VAL A 122 10.77 -9.10 -9.50
CA VAL A 122 9.97 -10.21 -8.96
C VAL A 122 9.51 -11.10 -10.13
N PRO A 123 9.78 -12.42 -10.12
CA PRO A 123 9.24 -13.33 -11.14
C PRO A 123 7.74 -13.49 -10.96
N ILE A 124 6.96 -12.80 -11.78
CA ILE A 124 5.49 -12.85 -11.70
C ILE A 124 4.88 -13.73 -12.78
N THR A 125 3.66 -14.22 -12.53
CA THR A 125 2.80 -14.89 -13.51
C THR A 125 1.33 -14.59 -13.22
N ASP A 126 0.49 -14.72 -14.23
CA ASP A 126 -0.97 -14.74 -14.13
C ASP A 126 -1.56 -16.03 -14.75
N ALA A 127 -0.70 -17.01 -15.01
CA ALA A 127 -1.09 -18.35 -15.43
C ALA A 127 -0.72 -19.37 -14.36
N LEU A 128 -1.61 -20.34 -14.11
CA LEU A 128 -1.36 -21.45 -13.20
C LEU A 128 -0.17 -22.30 -13.67
N SER A 129 0.72 -22.61 -12.72
CA SER A 129 1.80 -23.59 -12.89
C SER A 129 2.12 -24.23 -11.53
N ASP A 130 2.89 -25.33 -11.55
CA ASP A 130 3.22 -26.05 -10.32
C ASP A 130 4.39 -25.42 -9.54
N ASP A 131 5.12 -24.51 -10.14
CA ASP A 131 6.27 -23.81 -9.56
C ASP A 131 5.91 -22.46 -8.91
N ILE A 132 4.62 -22.16 -8.78
CA ILE A 132 4.15 -20.96 -8.04
C ILE A 132 4.41 -21.17 -6.56
N ALA A 133 5.25 -20.30 -6.00
CA ALA A 133 5.64 -20.37 -4.60
C ALA A 133 4.84 -19.45 -3.67
N VAL A 134 4.20 -18.42 -4.21
CA VAL A 134 3.41 -17.45 -3.44
C VAL A 134 2.29 -16.85 -4.28
N LEU A 135 1.12 -16.65 -3.65
CA LEU A 135 0.00 -15.88 -4.17
C LEU A 135 0.03 -14.48 -3.57
N LEU A 136 -0.05 -13.44 -4.40
CA LEU A 136 -0.28 -12.06 -3.97
C LEU A 136 -1.64 -11.58 -4.47
N SER A 137 -2.50 -11.16 -3.54
CA SER A 137 -3.75 -10.46 -3.85
C SER A 137 -3.56 -8.95 -3.65
N GLY A 138 -3.97 -8.16 -4.65
CA GLY A 138 -3.99 -6.69 -4.58
C GLY A 138 -5.41 -6.13 -4.69
N PHE A 139 -5.54 -4.80 -4.54
CA PHE A 139 -6.76 -4.12 -4.97
C PHE A 139 -6.85 -4.21 -6.50
N ASP A 140 -7.76 -5.02 -6.99
CA ASP A 140 -7.85 -5.40 -8.39
C ASP A 140 -9.11 -4.86 -9.05
N THR A 141 -8.99 -3.73 -9.75
CA THR A 141 -10.06 -3.13 -10.56
C THR A 141 -10.25 -3.84 -11.91
N GLU A 142 -9.42 -4.84 -12.20
CA GLU A 142 -9.46 -5.71 -13.38
C GLU A 142 -9.81 -7.15 -13.01
N LEU A 143 -10.50 -7.36 -11.86
CA LEU A 143 -10.84 -8.68 -11.32
C LEU A 143 -11.70 -9.48 -12.30
N THR A 144 -11.31 -10.72 -12.53
CA THR A 144 -12.07 -11.69 -13.30
C THR A 144 -12.36 -12.93 -12.47
N PHE A 145 -13.38 -13.71 -12.84
CA PHE A 145 -13.67 -14.97 -12.17
C PHE A 145 -12.50 -15.96 -12.28
N GLN A 146 -11.77 -15.95 -13.41
CA GLN A 146 -10.59 -16.79 -13.60
C GLN A 146 -9.52 -16.53 -12.53
N LYS A 147 -9.25 -15.25 -12.19
CA LYS A 147 -8.30 -14.91 -11.11
C LYS A 147 -8.76 -15.46 -9.75
N LEU A 148 -10.07 -15.48 -9.49
CA LEU A 148 -10.62 -16.06 -8.25
C LEU A 148 -10.46 -17.58 -8.24
N GLU A 149 -10.77 -18.26 -9.34
CA GLU A 149 -10.62 -19.70 -9.48
C GLU A 149 -9.16 -20.13 -9.32
N ASP A 150 -8.23 -19.48 -10.00
CA ASP A 150 -6.80 -19.73 -9.90
C ASP A 150 -6.29 -19.54 -8.46
N SER A 151 -6.75 -18.45 -7.82
CA SER A 151 -6.41 -18.19 -6.41
C SER A 151 -6.92 -19.30 -5.50
N CYS A 152 -8.15 -19.78 -5.68
CA CYS A 152 -8.69 -20.92 -4.92
C CYS A 152 -7.88 -22.20 -5.12
N ILE A 153 -7.47 -22.49 -6.36
CA ILE A 153 -6.63 -23.66 -6.69
C ILE A 153 -5.30 -23.57 -5.95
N LEU A 154 -4.62 -22.43 -5.99
CA LEU A 154 -3.35 -22.20 -5.31
C LEU A 154 -3.47 -22.32 -3.79
N LEU A 155 -4.52 -21.73 -3.22
CA LEU A 155 -4.79 -21.77 -1.78
C LEU A 155 -5.08 -23.20 -1.30
N ASN A 156 -5.83 -24.01 -2.06
CA ASN A 156 -6.08 -25.40 -1.77
C ASN A 156 -4.83 -26.28 -1.91
N ARG A 157 -3.86 -25.89 -2.75
CA ARG A 157 -2.52 -26.51 -2.82
C ARG A 157 -1.63 -26.11 -1.65
N GLY A 158 -2.05 -25.18 -0.78
CA GLY A 158 -1.29 -24.72 0.39
C GLY A 158 -0.25 -23.64 0.08
N VAL A 159 -0.32 -23.00 -1.08
CA VAL A 159 0.58 -21.91 -1.45
C VAL A 159 0.46 -20.77 -0.42
N PRO A 160 1.58 -20.19 0.08
CA PRO A 160 1.59 -19.00 0.92
C PRO A 160 0.81 -17.85 0.29
N TRP A 161 0.04 -17.13 1.10
CA TRP A 161 -0.84 -16.07 0.63
C TRP A 161 -0.52 -14.73 1.27
N LEU A 162 -0.14 -13.77 0.44
CA LEU A 162 0.07 -12.37 0.78
C LEU A 162 -1.07 -11.52 0.19
N ALA A 163 -1.39 -10.42 0.86
CA ALA A 163 -2.33 -9.44 0.35
C ALA A 163 -1.84 -8.02 0.63
N THR A 164 -2.05 -7.11 -0.32
CA THR A 164 -1.51 -5.75 -0.24
C THR A 164 -2.13 -4.96 0.91
N ASN A 165 -3.43 -5.12 1.18
CA ASN A 165 -4.10 -4.39 2.25
C ASN A 165 -5.37 -5.11 2.75
N PRO A 166 -5.83 -4.81 4.00
CA PRO A 166 -7.02 -5.40 4.58
C PRO A 166 -8.31 -4.61 4.32
N ASP A 167 -8.28 -3.53 3.54
CA ASP A 167 -9.39 -2.62 3.41
C ASP A 167 -10.57 -3.30 2.71
N TRP A 168 -11.75 -3.19 3.30
CA TRP A 168 -12.98 -3.78 2.78
C TRP A 168 -13.52 -3.05 1.57
N VAL A 169 -13.36 -1.73 1.57
CA VAL A 169 -13.92 -0.85 0.55
C VAL A 169 -12.95 0.26 0.19
N CYS A 170 -13.00 0.65 -1.08
CA CYS A 170 -12.39 1.88 -1.57
C CYS A 170 -13.50 2.92 -1.79
N PRO A 171 -13.45 4.11 -1.15
CA PRO A 171 -14.43 5.15 -1.32
C PRO A 171 -14.36 5.75 -2.74
N THR A 172 -15.54 6.09 -3.28
CA THR A 172 -15.72 6.77 -4.57
C THR A 172 -16.74 7.89 -4.42
N TRP A 173 -16.86 8.75 -5.42
CA TRP A 173 -17.85 9.84 -5.40
C TRP A 173 -19.32 9.35 -5.37
N TYR A 174 -19.59 8.12 -5.80
CA TYR A 174 -20.93 7.51 -5.81
C TYR A 174 -21.15 6.50 -4.68
N GLY A 175 -20.22 6.35 -3.73
CA GLY A 175 -20.30 5.39 -2.61
C GLY A 175 -18.98 4.65 -2.41
N SER A 176 -19.04 3.31 -2.38
CA SER A 176 -17.85 2.48 -2.18
C SER A 176 -17.84 1.28 -3.11
N VAL A 177 -16.65 0.85 -3.50
CA VAL A 177 -16.42 -0.41 -4.24
C VAL A 177 -15.64 -1.39 -3.37
N PRO A 178 -15.75 -2.72 -3.59
CA PRO A 178 -14.94 -3.72 -2.89
C PRO A 178 -13.45 -3.45 -3.10
N ASP A 179 -12.67 -3.49 -2.02
CA ASP A 179 -11.21 -3.43 -2.04
C ASP A 179 -10.60 -4.82 -1.80
N CYS A 180 -9.29 -4.92 -1.69
CA CYS A 180 -8.51 -6.14 -1.52
C CYS A 180 -9.01 -7.01 -0.36
N GLY A 181 -9.34 -6.43 0.79
CA GLY A 181 -9.87 -7.15 1.96
C GLY A 181 -11.18 -7.87 1.68
N SER A 182 -12.09 -7.27 0.89
CA SER A 182 -13.35 -7.92 0.49
C SER A 182 -13.11 -9.13 -0.39
N VAL A 183 -12.19 -9.04 -1.35
CA VAL A 183 -11.80 -10.17 -2.21
C VAL A 183 -11.13 -11.26 -1.38
N CYS A 184 -10.25 -10.89 -0.46
CA CYS A 184 -9.60 -11.82 0.44
C CYS A 184 -10.59 -12.55 1.35
N GLU A 185 -11.62 -11.87 1.86
CA GLU A 185 -12.67 -12.52 2.66
C GLU A 185 -13.47 -13.53 1.83
N MET A 186 -13.83 -13.18 0.60
CA MET A 186 -14.50 -14.11 -0.31
C MET A 186 -13.68 -15.39 -0.55
N LEU A 187 -12.38 -15.25 -0.82
CA LEU A 187 -11.46 -16.37 -0.99
C LEU A 187 -11.28 -17.16 0.33
N THR A 188 -11.25 -16.46 1.47
CA THR A 188 -11.18 -17.09 2.81
C THR A 188 -12.39 -17.98 3.06
N ARG A 189 -13.60 -17.51 2.72
CA ARG A 189 -14.83 -18.32 2.86
C ARG A 189 -14.84 -19.54 1.96
N ALA A 190 -14.29 -19.42 0.74
CA ALA A 190 -14.22 -20.53 -0.19
C ALA A 190 -13.18 -21.59 0.17
N THR A 191 -12.04 -21.20 0.78
CA THR A 191 -10.87 -22.09 0.95
C THR A 191 -10.49 -22.37 2.40
N GLY A 192 -11.03 -21.63 3.36
CA GLY A 192 -10.61 -21.66 4.78
C GLY A 192 -9.23 -21.05 5.05
N ARG A 193 -8.53 -20.53 4.04
CA ARG A 193 -7.20 -19.93 4.17
C ARG A 193 -7.32 -18.43 4.45
N LYS A 194 -6.32 -17.85 5.12
CA LYS A 194 -6.25 -16.42 5.41
C LYS A 194 -4.95 -15.83 4.88
N PRO A 195 -4.96 -14.62 4.31
CA PRO A 195 -3.75 -13.95 3.86
C PRO A 195 -2.97 -13.32 5.03
N ARG A 196 -1.67 -13.09 4.81
CA ARG A 196 -0.91 -12.08 5.54
C ARG A 196 -1.04 -10.76 4.81
N PHE A 197 -1.63 -9.77 5.46
CA PHE A 197 -1.71 -8.41 4.95
C PHE A 197 -0.41 -7.65 5.19
N LEU A 198 -0.03 -6.78 4.23
CA LEU A 198 1.25 -6.06 4.23
C LEU A 198 1.07 -4.53 4.38
N GLY A 199 -0.08 -4.00 3.93
CA GLY A 199 -0.42 -2.59 4.05
C GLY A 199 -0.86 -2.17 5.44
N LYS A 200 -1.17 -0.89 5.63
CA LYS A 200 -1.72 -0.37 6.89
C LYS A 200 -2.90 -1.22 7.38
N PRO A 201 -3.04 -1.51 8.67
CA PRO A 201 -2.26 -1.01 9.82
C PRO A 201 -1.00 -1.83 10.16
N GLN A 202 -0.53 -2.69 9.28
CA GLN A 202 0.61 -3.55 9.54
C GLN A 202 1.90 -2.73 9.69
N PRO A 203 2.83 -3.15 10.58
CA PRO A 203 4.04 -2.41 10.88
C PRO A 203 5.05 -2.37 9.71
N GLU A 204 4.91 -3.25 8.74
CA GLU A 204 5.77 -3.33 7.54
C GLU A 204 5.88 -1.99 6.83
N MET A 205 4.76 -1.27 6.67
CA MET A 205 4.74 0.05 6.04
C MET A 205 5.57 1.08 6.82
N VAL A 206 5.48 1.06 8.16
CA VAL A 206 6.26 1.96 9.02
C VAL A 206 7.75 1.60 8.98
N HIS A 207 8.09 0.33 9.07
CA HIS A 207 9.48 -0.13 8.98
C HIS A 207 10.11 0.22 7.64
N LEU A 208 9.35 0.09 6.55
CA LEU A 208 9.81 0.46 5.22
C LEU A 208 10.00 1.98 5.10
N ALA A 209 9.08 2.78 5.66
CA ALA A 209 9.20 4.23 5.73
C ALA A 209 10.45 4.68 6.47
N LEU A 210 10.73 4.09 7.62
CA LEU A 210 11.93 4.40 8.43
C LEU A 210 13.22 4.04 7.69
N ARG A 211 13.28 2.85 7.06
CA ARG A 211 14.43 2.46 6.24
C ARG A 211 14.64 3.42 5.06
N ARG A 212 13.58 3.80 4.35
CA ARG A 212 13.64 4.69 3.17
C ARG A 212 14.07 6.10 3.52
N THR A 213 13.67 6.57 4.70
CA THR A 213 13.94 7.95 5.15
C THR A 213 15.18 8.08 6.01
N GLY A 214 15.67 7.00 6.61
CA GLY A 214 16.78 7.01 7.55
C GLY A 214 16.44 7.62 8.92
N PHE A 215 15.15 7.85 9.21
CA PHE A 215 14.75 8.37 10.52
C PHE A 215 14.75 7.26 11.57
N ASP A 216 15.26 7.59 12.76
CA ASP A 216 15.20 6.74 13.94
C ASP A 216 13.86 6.98 14.68
N PRO A 217 13.09 5.95 15.00
CA PRO A 217 11.83 6.10 15.72
C PRO A 217 11.97 6.50 17.19
N ARG A 218 13.18 6.51 17.74
CA ARG A 218 13.48 6.86 19.14
C ARG A 218 13.50 8.35 19.39
#